data_bc5800d3db6ad7bd2c31fcbeda538d94
#
_entry.id   bc5800d3db6ad7bd2c31fcbeda538d94
#
_cell.length_a   1.000
_cell.length_b   1.000
_cell.length_c   1.000
_cell.angle_alpha   90.00
_cell.angle_beta   90.00
_cell.angle_gamma   90.00
#
_symmetry.space_group_name_H-M   'P 1'
#
loop_
_entity.id
_entity.type
_entity.pdbx_description
1 polymer ?
#
loop_
_entity_poly.entity_id
_entity_poly.type
_entity_poly.pdbx_seq_one_letter_code
_entity_poly.pdbx_strand_id
1 'polypeptide(L)'
;EKGTLRTAKGDGKESANAGDIITIERFKEFEVSVDFRLTKGANSGLKYFVQPNLNQGAGSAFGLEFQMLDDAVHPDAKLGRDGNRTVSSLYDLKTATNKRANRIGDFNNAYVIAKGTKVEHWLNGRLVVSYDRNTAEFRDLVAKSKYADPKYGKNFGELSLIHISEPTRQA
;
A
#
# COMPACT_ATOMS: atom_id res chain seq x y z
N GLU A 1 1.28 -20.06 14.81
CA GLU A 1 0.11 -20.86 14.33
C GLU A 1 0.39 -21.30 12.90
N LYS A 2 0.03 -22.54 12.55
CA LYS A 2 0.24 -23.08 11.20
C LYS A 2 -0.42 -22.19 10.15
N GLY A 3 0.32 -21.80 9.10
CA GLY A 3 -0.22 -21.03 7.96
C GLY A 3 -0.23 -19.51 8.14
N THR A 4 0.38 -18.95 9.18
CA THR A 4 0.50 -17.51 9.34
C THR A 4 1.95 -17.05 9.31
N LEU A 5 2.18 -15.92 8.64
CA LEU A 5 3.44 -15.17 8.77
C LEU A 5 3.29 -14.21 9.95
N ARG A 6 4.29 -14.17 10.80
CA ARG A 6 4.35 -13.23 11.92
C ARG A 6 5.67 -12.46 11.85
N THR A 7 5.58 -11.14 11.85
CA THR A 7 6.78 -10.31 11.99
C THR A 7 7.30 -10.41 13.43
N ALA A 8 8.61 -10.54 13.59
CA ALA A 8 9.24 -10.39 14.88
C ALA A 8 9.08 -8.94 15.39
N LYS A 9 9.24 -8.75 16.70
CA LYS A 9 9.21 -7.40 17.28
C LYS A 9 10.34 -6.58 16.66
N GLY A 10 10.00 -5.48 16.01
CA GLY A 10 10.97 -4.56 15.44
C GLY A 10 11.70 -3.75 16.52
N ASP A 11 12.79 -3.12 16.13
CA ASP A 11 13.57 -2.16 16.94
C ASP A 11 13.04 -0.72 16.82
N GLY A 12 11.88 -0.52 16.20
CA GLY A 12 11.26 0.77 15.94
C GLY A 12 11.75 1.47 14.67
N LYS A 13 12.66 0.85 13.90
CA LYS A 13 13.09 1.35 12.60
C LYS A 13 12.28 0.70 11.47
N GLU A 14 12.04 1.46 10.42
CA GLU A 14 11.37 0.94 9.22
C GLU A 14 12.24 -0.16 8.59
N SER A 15 11.62 -1.30 8.29
CA SER A 15 12.27 -2.47 7.65
C SER A 15 13.50 -3.05 8.38
N ALA A 16 13.64 -2.83 9.69
CA ALA A 16 14.89 -3.03 10.41
C ALA A 16 15.42 -4.47 10.42
N ASN A 17 14.57 -5.49 10.28
CA ASN A 17 15.01 -6.87 10.50
C ASN A 17 14.78 -7.85 9.35
N ALA A 18 13.93 -7.53 8.36
CA ALA A 18 13.56 -8.50 7.33
C ALA A 18 13.28 -7.90 5.94
N GLY A 19 13.08 -6.61 5.85
CA GLY A 19 12.65 -5.98 4.61
C GLY A 19 11.23 -6.36 4.17
N ASP A 20 10.85 -5.94 2.98
CA ASP A 20 9.55 -6.28 2.38
C ASP A 20 9.60 -7.69 1.80
N ILE A 21 8.52 -8.46 1.99
CA ILE A 21 8.29 -9.72 1.28
C ILE A 21 7.64 -9.37 -0.04
N ILE A 22 8.21 -9.85 -1.14
CA ILE A 22 7.70 -9.58 -2.49
C ILE A 22 7.36 -10.89 -3.22
N THR A 23 6.41 -10.82 -4.14
CA THR A 23 6.13 -11.93 -5.07
C THR A 23 7.26 -12.06 -6.10
N ILE A 24 7.62 -13.29 -6.48
CA ILE A 24 8.57 -13.54 -7.55
C ILE A 24 7.94 -13.17 -8.90
N GLU A 25 6.68 -13.51 -9.09
CA GLU A 25 5.91 -13.20 -10.28
C GLU A 25 5.42 -11.75 -10.28
N ARG A 26 5.31 -11.17 -11.47
CA ARG A 26 4.79 -9.81 -11.69
C ARG A 26 3.41 -9.89 -12.33
N PHE A 27 2.48 -9.12 -11.78
CA PHE A 27 1.11 -9.07 -12.22
C PHE A 27 0.77 -7.67 -12.73
N LYS A 28 0.21 -7.58 -13.94
CA LYS A 28 -0.28 -6.33 -14.53
C LYS A 28 -1.66 -5.99 -13.99
N GLU A 29 -2.51 -6.99 -13.87
CA GLU A 29 -3.84 -6.94 -13.30
C GLU A 29 -3.94 -8.06 -12.26
N PHE A 30 -4.60 -7.81 -11.16
CA PHE A 30 -4.69 -8.78 -10.09
C PHE A 30 -5.85 -8.50 -9.16
N GLU A 31 -6.22 -9.54 -8.46
CA GLU A 31 -7.02 -9.50 -7.26
C GLU A 31 -6.20 -10.19 -6.16
N VAL A 32 -5.99 -9.51 -5.05
CA VAL A 32 -5.24 -10.08 -3.92
C VAL A 32 -6.02 -9.90 -2.63
N SER A 33 -6.15 -10.99 -1.88
CA SER A 33 -6.80 -11.02 -0.57
C SER A 33 -5.79 -11.45 0.49
N VAL A 34 -5.70 -10.69 1.58
CA VAL A 34 -4.79 -10.96 2.69
C VAL A 34 -5.54 -10.79 4.01
N ASP A 35 -5.58 -11.85 4.81
CA ASP A 35 -6.02 -11.73 6.19
C ASP A 35 -4.88 -11.23 7.06
N PHE A 36 -5.11 -10.14 7.78
CA PHE A 36 -4.10 -9.54 8.64
C PHE A 36 -4.62 -9.29 10.05
N ARG A 37 -3.73 -9.35 11.01
CA ARG A 37 -4.01 -9.09 12.42
C ARG A 37 -2.96 -8.15 12.98
N LEU A 38 -3.39 -7.02 13.49
CA LEU A 38 -2.52 -6.01 14.07
C LEU A 38 -2.37 -6.20 15.58
N THR A 39 -1.19 -5.94 16.08
CA THR A 39 -0.94 -5.72 17.51
C THR A 39 -1.01 -4.22 17.81
N LYS A 40 -1.08 -3.87 19.09
CA LYS A 40 -1.11 -2.46 19.52
C LYS A 40 0.09 -1.69 18.99
N GLY A 41 -0.17 -0.57 18.33
CA GLY A 41 0.82 0.29 17.72
C GLY A 41 1.48 -0.26 16.46
N ALA A 42 0.91 -1.31 15.84
CA ALA A 42 1.46 -1.88 14.62
C ALA A 42 1.30 -0.94 13.42
N ASN A 43 2.29 -0.97 12.53
CA ASN A 43 2.30 -0.34 11.21
C ASN A 43 2.84 -1.34 10.20
N SER A 44 2.09 -1.57 9.15
CA SER A 44 2.41 -2.44 8.03
C SER A 44 1.59 -2.01 6.80
N GLY A 45 1.76 -2.67 5.66
CA GLY A 45 0.99 -2.40 4.47
C GLY A 45 1.08 -3.50 3.43
N LEU A 46 0.11 -3.55 2.54
CA LEU A 46 0.14 -4.34 1.33
C LEU A 46 0.51 -3.42 0.16
N LYS A 47 1.76 -3.50 -0.30
CA LYS A 47 2.26 -2.70 -1.42
C LYS A 47 2.01 -3.42 -2.74
N TYR A 48 1.67 -2.66 -3.77
CA TYR A 48 1.43 -3.16 -5.11
C TYR A 48 1.91 -2.14 -6.15
N PHE A 49 2.07 -2.58 -7.40
CA PHE A 49 2.78 -1.83 -8.45
C PHE A 49 4.17 -1.40 -8.00
N VAL A 50 4.83 -2.30 -7.29
CA VAL A 50 6.14 -2.06 -6.70
C VAL A 50 7.21 -1.99 -7.78
N GLN A 51 8.09 -1.00 -7.66
CA GLN A 51 9.25 -0.82 -8.54
C GLN A 51 10.53 -1.17 -7.77
N PRO A 52 11.09 -2.35 -7.97
CA PRO A 52 12.29 -2.78 -7.23
C PRO A 52 13.51 -1.86 -7.42
N ASN A 53 13.58 -1.19 -8.57
CA ASN A 53 14.69 -0.30 -8.91
C ASN A 53 14.62 1.09 -8.23
N LEU A 54 13.49 1.41 -7.61
CA LEU A 54 13.32 2.66 -6.85
C LEU A 54 13.50 2.45 -5.36
N ASN A 55 14.24 1.42 -4.99
CA ASN A 55 14.52 1.13 -3.60
C ASN A 55 15.50 2.16 -3.01
N GLN A 56 15.12 2.81 -1.92
CA GLN A 56 15.96 3.79 -1.22
C GLN A 56 16.62 3.22 0.04
N GLY A 57 16.84 1.93 0.10
CA GLY A 57 17.50 1.29 1.22
C GLY A 57 17.27 -0.21 1.21
N ALA A 58 18.08 -0.94 1.94
CA ALA A 58 17.93 -2.38 2.06
C ALA A 58 16.53 -2.72 2.59
N GLY A 59 15.76 -3.46 1.80
CA GLY A 59 14.50 -4.04 2.22
C GLY A 59 13.25 -3.17 2.09
N SER A 60 13.33 -1.95 1.53
CA SER A 60 12.16 -1.09 1.30
C SER A 60 11.94 -0.86 -0.19
N ALA A 61 10.79 -1.22 -0.71
CA ALA A 61 10.42 -0.99 -2.10
C ALA A 61 9.28 0.05 -2.20
N PHE A 62 9.32 0.90 -3.22
CA PHE A 62 8.26 1.87 -3.47
C PHE A 62 7.13 1.27 -4.30
N GLY A 63 5.92 1.57 -3.90
CA GLY A 63 4.70 1.17 -4.57
C GLY A 63 3.50 1.90 -3.98
N LEU A 64 2.34 1.70 -4.59
CA LEU A 64 1.07 2.08 -3.97
C LEU A 64 0.79 1.11 -2.82
N GLU A 65 0.10 1.58 -1.77
CA GLU A 65 0.00 0.83 -0.53
C GLU A 65 -1.40 0.88 0.06
N PHE A 66 -1.95 -0.29 0.36
CA PHE A 66 -3.09 -0.45 1.26
C PHE A 66 -2.54 -0.41 2.69
N GLN A 67 -2.85 0.64 3.43
CA GLN A 67 -2.31 0.83 4.78
C GLN A 67 -2.90 -0.14 5.80
N MET A 68 -2.05 -0.72 6.64
CA MET A 68 -2.42 -1.58 7.76
C MET A 68 -1.88 -0.99 9.06
N LEU A 69 -2.70 -0.20 9.76
CA LEU A 69 -2.26 0.63 10.89
C LEU A 69 -3.19 0.49 12.10
N ASP A 70 -2.61 0.54 13.29
CA ASP A 70 -3.38 0.83 14.51
C ASP A 70 -3.62 2.35 14.59
N ASP A 71 -4.74 2.78 14.03
CA ASP A 71 -5.11 4.20 13.93
C ASP A 71 -5.21 4.90 15.28
N ALA A 72 -5.52 4.16 16.35
CA ALA A 72 -5.73 4.75 17.68
C ALA A 72 -4.42 5.15 18.37
N VAL A 73 -3.34 4.43 18.09
CA VAL A 73 -2.10 4.54 18.86
C VAL A 73 -0.91 4.96 18.00
N HIS A 74 -0.81 4.48 16.75
CA HIS A 74 0.36 4.75 15.93
C HIS A 74 0.40 6.22 15.48
N PRO A 75 1.54 6.94 15.66
CA PRO A 75 1.62 8.37 15.36
C PRO A 75 1.37 8.71 13.88
N ASP A 76 1.67 7.80 12.97
CA ASP A 76 1.49 8.02 11.53
C ASP A 76 0.01 8.26 11.13
N ALA A 77 -0.95 7.76 11.92
CA ALA A 77 -2.38 8.03 11.72
C ALA A 77 -2.74 9.52 11.76
N LYS A 78 -1.92 10.32 12.45
CA LYS A 78 -2.11 11.78 12.61
C LYS A 78 -1.34 12.60 11.57
N LEU A 79 -0.52 11.94 10.78
CA LEU A 79 0.27 12.56 9.72
C LEU A 79 -0.49 12.50 8.38
N GLY A 80 0.09 13.14 7.36
CA GLY A 80 -0.55 13.23 6.05
C GLY A 80 -1.69 14.26 6.03
N ARG A 81 -2.71 14.00 5.24
CA ARG A 81 -3.88 14.88 5.06
C ARG A 81 -5.18 14.10 5.19
N ASP A 82 -6.14 14.67 5.87
CA ASP A 82 -7.52 14.14 5.97
C ASP A 82 -7.61 12.65 6.38
N GLY A 83 -6.60 12.14 7.13
CA GLY A 83 -6.55 10.74 7.56
C GLY A 83 -6.09 9.76 6.47
N ASN A 84 -5.41 10.22 5.42
CA ASN A 84 -4.95 9.39 4.30
C ASN A 84 -3.80 8.43 4.65
N ARG A 85 -3.38 8.38 5.94
CA ARG A 85 -2.43 7.39 6.46
C ARG A 85 -3.06 6.41 7.46
N THR A 86 -4.38 6.40 7.55
CA THR A 86 -5.11 5.47 8.41
C THR A 86 -5.38 4.13 7.72
N VAL A 87 -5.78 3.12 8.49
CA VAL A 87 -6.04 1.76 7.99
C VAL A 87 -6.91 1.75 6.74
N SER A 88 -6.56 0.92 5.78
CA SER A 88 -7.17 0.72 4.46
C SER A 88 -7.13 1.89 3.47
N SER A 89 -6.60 3.05 3.87
CA SER A 89 -6.35 4.16 2.95
C SER A 89 -5.33 3.78 1.87
N LEU A 90 -5.41 4.45 0.73
CA LEU A 90 -4.28 4.50 -0.19
C LEU A 90 -3.24 5.43 0.44
N TYR A 91 -2.22 4.83 1.01
CA TYR A 91 -1.29 5.50 1.92
C TYR A 91 -0.73 6.81 1.37
N ASP A 92 -0.90 7.87 2.17
CA ASP A 92 -0.51 9.25 1.90
C ASP A 92 -1.16 9.91 0.66
N LEU A 93 -2.08 9.21 -0.01
CA LEU A 93 -2.75 9.67 -1.22
C LEU A 93 -4.26 9.89 -1.02
N LYS A 94 -5.03 8.83 -0.74
CA LYS A 94 -6.49 8.91 -0.65
C LYS A 94 -7.01 8.23 0.60
N THR A 95 -7.81 8.97 1.36
CA THR A 95 -8.41 8.49 2.61
C THR A 95 -9.48 7.43 2.36
N ALA A 96 -9.46 6.37 3.15
CA ALA A 96 -10.52 5.37 3.18
C ALA A 96 -11.80 5.92 3.80
N THR A 97 -12.92 5.68 3.14
CA THR A 97 -14.26 6.04 3.62
C THR A 97 -15.04 4.80 4.04
N ASN A 98 -16.02 4.96 4.92
CA ASN A 98 -16.91 3.86 5.38
C ASN A 98 -16.17 2.62 5.92
N LYS A 99 -14.94 2.78 6.38
CA LYS A 99 -14.13 1.69 6.89
C LYS A 99 -14.68 1.15 8.22
N ARG A 100 -14.63 -0.18 8.37
CA ARG A 100 -14.96 -0.86 9.62
C ARG A 100 -13.88 -1.92 9.88
N ALA A 101 -12.84 -1.52 10.59
CA ALA A 101 -11.82 -2.43 11.07
C ALA A 101 -12.32 -3.17 12.32
N ASN A 102 -11.93 -4.43 12.44
CA ASN A 102 -12.11 -5.19 13.67
C ASN A 102 -11.13 -4.70 14.74
N ARG A 103 -11.33 -5.13 15.98
CA ARG A 103 -10.50 -4.72 17.11
C ARG A 103 -9.04 -5.16 16.91
N ILE A 104 -8.12 -4.44 17.52
CA ILE A 104 -6.72 -4.85 17.60
C ILE A 104 -6.66 -6.23 18.26
N GLY A 105 -5.95 -7.16 17.61
CA GLY A 105 -5.90 -8.58 18.00
C GLY A 105 -6.83 -9.49 17.21
N ASP A 106 -7.83 -8.96 16.53
CA ASP A 106 -8.72 -9.71 15.64
C ASP A 106 -8.25 -9.62 14.18
N PHE A 107 -8.59 -10.63 13.38
CA PHE A 107 -8.30 -10.64 11.95
C PHE A 107 -9.19 -9.66 11.20
N ASN A 108 -8.60 -8.98 10.24
CA ASN A 108 -9.23 -8.20 9.20
C ASN A 108 -8.87 -8.80 7.84
N ASN A 109 -9.69 -8.59 6.84
CA ASN A 109 -9.40 -8.92 5.46
C ASN A 109 -9.15 -7.65 4.65
N ALA A 110 -7.97 -7.56 4.03
CA ALA A 110 -7.62 -6.60 3.01
C ALA A 110 -7.81 -7.25 1.64
N TYR A 111 -8.58 -6.62 0.76
CA TYR A 111 -8.75 -7.08 -0.61
C TYR A 111 -8.52 -5.93 -1.56
N VAL A 112 -7.62 -6.13 -2.51
CA VAL A 112 -7.24 -5.14 -3.52
C VAL A 112 -7.54 -5.71 -4.89
N ILE A 113 -8.28 -4.95 -5.69
CA ILE A 113 -8.58 -5.25 -7.10
C ILE A 113 -7.86 -4.22 -7.96
N ALA A 114 -7.10 -4.66 -8.94
CA ALA A 114 -6.45 -3.81 -9.94
C ALA A 114 -6.79 -4.31 -11.34
N LYS A 115 -7.54 -3.50 -12.10
CA LYS A 115 -7.95 -3.77 -13.49
C LYS A 115 -7.67 -2.53 -14.35
N GLY A 116 -6.79 -2.67 -15.33
CA GLY A 116 -6.32 -1.54 -16.13
C GLY A 116 -5.73 -0.45 -15.25
N THR A 117 -6.30 0.74 -15.32
CA THR A 117 -5.88 1.89 -14.50
C THR A 117 -6.66 2.02 -13.19
N LYS A 118 -7.76 1.28 -13.03
CA LYS A 118 -8.64 1.36 -11.86
C LYS A 118 -8.18 0.43 -10.75
N VAL A 119 -8.26 0.92 -9.54
CA VAL A 119 -7.92 0.17 -8.33
C VAL A 119 -8.97 0.40 -7.26
N GLU A 120 -9.26 -0.65 -6.51
CA GLU A 120 -10.16 -0.64 -5.38
C GLU A 120 -9.50 -1.25 -4.15
N HIS A 121 -9.72 -0.64 -2.99
CA HIS A 121 -9.43 -1.24 -1.69
C HIS A 121 -10.73 -1.64 -1.01
N TRP A 122 -10.76 -2.84 -0.49
CA TRP A 122 -11.86 -3.37 0.28
C TRP A 122 -11.35 -3.81 1.65
N LEU A 123 -12.05 -3.41 2.70
CA LEU A 123 -11.79 -3.83 4.08
C LEU A 123 -12.99 -4.61 4.61
N ASN A 124 -12.78 -5.86 5.01
CA ASN A 124 -13.83 -6.73 5.55
C ASN A 124 -15.08 -6.76 4.66
N GLY A 125 -14.88 -6.91 3.33
CA GLY A 125 -15.95 -6.96 2.32
C GLY A 125 -16.62 -5.61 2.01
N ARG A 126 -16.06 -4.48 2.45
CA ARG A 126 -16.57 -3.13 2.16
C ARG A 126 -15.60 -2.38 1.27
N LEU A 127 -16.10 -1.80 0.18
CA LEU A 127 -15.33 -0.86 -0.62
C LEU A 127 -15.04 0.40 0.21
N VAL A 128 -13.75 0.72 0.38
CA VAL A 128 -13.29 1.84 1.21
C VAL A 128 -12.49 2.87 0.44
N VAL A 129 -11.84 2.48 -0.65
CA VAL A 129 -11.14 3.37 -1.58
C VAL A 129 -11.38 2.88 -3.00
N SER A 130 -11.65 3.79 -3.92
CA SER A 130 -11.62 3.55 -5.37
C SER A 130 -10.93 4.72 -6.05
N TYR A 131 -10.09 4.45 -7.02
CA TYR A 131 -9.39 5.48 -7.79
C TYR A 131 -8.99 4.98 -9.17
N ASP A 132 -8.74 5.92 -10.07
CA ASP A 132 -8.20 5.64 -11.40
C ASP A 132 -6.85 6.36 -11.55
N ARG A 133 -5.79 5.58 -11.77
CA ARG A 133 -4.42 6.07 -11.88
C ARG A 133 -4.20 7.00 -13.08
N ASN A 134 -5.05 6.94 -14.08
CA ASN A 134 -4.94 7.73 -15.31
C ASN A 134 -5.75 9.03 -15.26
N THR A 135 -5.98 9.60 -14.09
CA THR A 135 -6.78 10.82 -13.92
C THR A 135 -5.95 12.00 -13.44
N ALA A 136 -6.45 13.20 -13.70
CA ALA A 136 -5.89 14.44 -13.14
C ALA A 136 -6.01 14.42 -11.61
N GLU A 137 -7.11 13.87 -11.06
CA GLU A 137 -7.31 13.71 -9.62
C GLU A 137 -6.15 12.91 -9.00
N PHE A 138 -5.80 11.77 -9.58
CA PHE A 138 -4.71 10.94 -9.05
C PHE A 138 -3.36 11.67 -9.09
N ARG A 139 -3.06 12.37 -10.18
CA ARG A 139 -1.84 13.19 -10.28
C ARG A 139 -1.79 14.29 -9.24
N ASP A 140 -2.93 14.94 -8.96
CA ASP A 140 -3.04 15.96 -7.90
C ASP A 140 -2.83 15.36 -6.51
N LEU A 141 -3.36 14.16 -6.23
CA LEU A 141 -3.10 13.44 -4.99
C LEU A 141 -1.60 13.17 -4.80
N VAL A 142 -0.91 12.70 -5.83
CA VAL A 142 0.55 12.47 -5.80
C VAL A 142 1.31 13.77 -5.57
N ALA A 143 0.97 14.83 -6.29
CA ALA A 143 1.63 16.14 -6.17
C ALA A 143 1.50 16.76 -4.76
N LYS A 144 0.44 16.40 -4.04
CA LYS A 144 0.18 16.88 -2.67
C LYS A 144 0.67 15.92 -1.58
N SER A 145 1.29 14.80 -1.93
CA SER A 145 1.76 13.76 -1.01
C SER A 145 3.26 13.84 -0.76
N LYS A 146 3.76 13.01 0.16
CA LYS A 146 5.21 12.83 0.35
C LYS A 146 5.93 12.36 -0.92
N TYR A 147 5.21 11.71 -1.82
CA TYR A 147 5.76 11.17 -3.08
C TYR A 147 6.06 12.26 -4.13
N ALA A 148 5.66 13.51 -3.90
CA ALA A 148 6.10 14.66 -4.69
C ALA A 148 7.59 15.00 -4.45
N ASP A 149 8.17 14.58 -3.32
CA ASP A 149 9.59 14.79 -3.01
C ASP A 149 10.46 13.93 -3.96
N PRO A 150 11.43 14.54 -4.67
CA PRO A 150 12.31 13.82 -5.60
C PRO A 150 13.05 12.63 -5.02
N LYS A 151 13.23 12.58 -3.68
CA LYS A 151 13.83 11.42 -3.00
C LYS A 151 13.03 10.13 -3.16
N TYR A 152 11.72 10.23 -3.41
CA TYR A 152 10.85 9.09 -3.69
C TYR A 152 10.81 8.68 -5.18
N GLY A 153 11.65 9.31 -6.02
CA GLY A 153 11.73 9.06 -7.45
C GLY A 153 10.96 10.12 -8.26
N LYS A 154 11.60 10.62 -9.31
CA LYS A 154 11.05 11.68 -10.17
C LYS A 154 9.70 11.32 -10.83
N ASN A 155 9.34 10.03 -10.79
CA ASN A 155 8.26 9.46 -11.59
C ASN A 155 7.26 8.65 -10.75
N PHE A 156 7.09 8.91 -9.44
CA PHE A 156 6.08 8.17 -8.68
C PHE A 156 4.68 8.34 -9.29
N GLY A 157 4.37 9.52 -9.84
CA GLY A 157 3.17 9.76 -10.64
C GLY A 157 3.15 9.00 -11.97
N GLU A 158 4.32 8.75 -12.58
CA GLU A 158 4.46 7.96 -13.82
C GLU A 158 4.48 6.46 -13.54
N LEU A 159 4.80 6.00 -12.32
CA LEU A 159 4.63 4.59 -11.91
C LEU A 159 3.20 4.11 -12.14
N SER A 160 2.26 5.03 -12.14
CA SER A 160 0.87 4.75 -12.50
C SER A 160 0.66 4.47 -13.99
N LEU A 161 1.58 4.92 -14.86
CA LEU A 161 1.45 4.87 -16.32
C LEU A 161 2.38 3.82 -16.97
N ILE A 162 3.53 3.49 -16.37
CA ILE A 162 4.60 2.70 -17.01
C ILE A 162 4.25 1.22 -17.23
N HIS A 163 3.22 0.69 -16.62
CA HIS A 163 2.85 -0.72 -16.82
C HIS A 163 1.90 -0.99 -18.00
N ILE A 164 1.78 -0.07 -18.96
CA ILE A 164 1.04 -0.29 -20.21
C ILE A 164 1.95 -0.79 -21.34
N SER A 165 3.27 -0.75 -21.19
CA SER A 165 4.15 -1.33 -22.21
C SER A 165 4.10 -2.86 -22.11
N GLU A 166 3.54 -3.49 -23.14
CA GLU A 166 3.58 -4.92 -23.33
C GLU A 166 5.03 -5.43 -23.28
N PRO A 167 5.28 -6.64 -22.71
CA PRO A 167 6.55 -7.28 -22.89
C PRO A 167 6.70 -7.57 -24.38
N THR A 168 7.66 -6.95 -25.03
CA THR A 168 8.10 -7.32 -26.37
C THR A 168 8.41 -8.81 -26.33
N ARG A 169 7.58 -9.64 -26.99
CA ARG A 169 7.94 -11.00 -27.33
C ARG A 169 9.17 -10.89 -28.21
N GLN A 170 10.34 -11.20 -27.67
CA GLN A 170 11.45 -11.60 -28.54
C GLN A 170 11.10 -12.99 -29.07
N ALA A 171 10.90 -13.05 -30.37
CA ALA A 171 10.81 -14.29 -31.11
C ALA A 171 12.15 -15.03 -31.09
#